data_a67f9f3e7d7e15242a609bc773b9ea7b
#
_entry.id   a67f9f3e7d7e15242a609bc773b9ea7b
#
_cell.length_a   1.000
_cell.length_b   1.000
_cell.length_c   1.000
_cell.angle_alpha   90.00
_cell.angle_beta   90.00
_cell.angle_gamma   90.00
#
_symmetry.space_group_name_H-M   'P 1'
#
loop_
_entity.id
_entity.type
_entity.pdbx_description
1 polymer ?
#
loop_
_entity_poly.entity_id
_entity_poly.type
_entity_poly.pdbx_seq_one_letter_code
_entity_poly.pdbx_strand_id
1 'polypeptide(L)'
;MCNQARRGPRPPTCPTDHDMDAIEAQRSVSAPHDIRPRPTIGLREAVAVIVGVVIGAGIFKAPSLVASMSGGATAMFTLWIMGGLVSLIGALCYAELTTSYPHAGGDYHYLHRAYGRSVAFLFGWARFSVITTGSIALLGFVFGDYMQQAVPLSMLPAGWGSTVYAVAVIVGLSALNLRGIRTGTGTQTFLTVAEILGLLLIVGAAALFTDPAPAPAAGATAAAASGPATAALGMAMVFVLLTYGGWNEAAYISAEMRGGPRDMVKALTMGIVVITVLYLMVTWAYWKVLGMEGMSASEAVAADVMKVVFGPAGEKIISVLVAVSALTSINATMIVGARTSYAIGLDWKKLDRLAEWDSERGTPTVAMTVQCVAALALVATGAALGGGFKAMVEFTAPVFWLFFLLTGISLFVLRRREPNTPRPFKVPLYPVLPLLFCASCAYMLWSSLSYVYSQQLGGLNAAWIGVAVLAIGVVLLLLLRSQSEQ
;
A
#
# COMPACT_ATOMS: atom_id res chain seq x y z
N MET A 1 35.87 80.11 24.51
CA MET A 1 36.19 78.76 24.96
C MET A 1 34.91 77.92 24.87
N CYS A 2 34.76 77.22 23.77
CA CYS A 2 33.57 76.39 23.47
C CYS A 2 33.67 75.06 24.16
N ASN A 3 32.64 74.70 24.88
CA ASN A 3 32.49 73.38 25.50
C ASN A 3 31.53 72.54 24.63
N GLN A 4 32.10 71.63 23.86
CA GLN A 4 31.35 70.64 23.02
C GLN A 4 30.92 69.47 23.91
N ALA A 5 29.66 69.44 24.32
CA ALA A 5 29.02 68.33 24.98
C ALA A 5 28.70 67.25 23.93
N ARG A 6 29.30 66.09 24.07
CA ARG A 6 29.02 64.85 23.29
C ARG A 6 27.58 64.38 23.58
N ARG A 7 26.69 64.39 22.56
CA ARG A 7 25.36 63.72 22.62
C ARG A 7 25.58 62.21 22.45
N GLY A 8 25.32 61.46 23.50
CA GLY A 8 25.20 60.00 23.45
C GLY A 8 23.99 59.56 22.65
N PRO A 9 23.92 58.28 22.16
CA PRO A 9 22.79 57.76 21.40
C PRO A 9 21.53 57.74 22.30
N ARG A 10 20.41 58.21 21.72
CA ARG A 10 19.10 58.15 22.38
C ARG A 10 18.69 56.69 22.66
N PRO A 11 18.09 56.39 23.81
CA PRO A 11 17.54 55.05 24.03
C PRO A 11 16.38 54.81 23.04
N PRO A 12 16.15 53.55 22.65
CA PRO A 12 15.04 53.19 21.75
C PRO A 12 13.72 53.63 22.43
N THR A 13 12.90 54.37 21.70
CA THR A 13 11.55 54.73 22.09
C THR A 13 10.70 53.51 22.22
N CYS A 14 10.01 53.32 23.35
CA CYS A 14 8.97 52.26 23.47
C CYS A 14 7.92 52.46 22.37
N PRO A 15 7.49 51.34 21.72
CA PRO A 15 6.41 51.38 20.72
C PRO A 15 5.15 52.01 21.37
N THR A 16 4.48 52.89 20.63
CA THR A 16 3.20 53.43 21.04
C THR A 16 2.08 52.39 20.90
N ASP A 17 0.98 52.54 21.65
CA ASP A 17 -0.15 51.61 21.56
C ASP A 17 -0.62 51.40 20.09
N HIS A 18 -0.49 52.41 19.23
CA HIS A 18 -0.80 52.37 17.82
C HIS A 18 0.20 51.46 17.02
N ASP A 19 1.47 51.39 17.44
CA ASP A 19 2.48 50.51 16.85
C ASP A 19 2.28 49.07 17.30
N MET A 20 1.79 48.85 18.52
CA MET A 20 1.42 47.56 19.07
C MET A 20 0.21 46.97 18.33
N ASP A 21 -0.83 47.77 18.06
CA ASP A 21 -2.00 47.37 17.29
C ASP A 21 -1.61 47.01 15.81
N ALA A 22 -0.68 47.74 15.21
CA ALA A 22 -0.16 47.46 13.87
C ALA A 22 0.69 46.19 13.84
N ILE A 23 1.49 45.92 14.89
CA ILE A 23 2.29 44.70 15.03
C ILE A 23 1.37 43.49 15.32
N GLU A 24 0.32 43.67 16.09
CA GLU A 24 -0.69 42.64 16.39
C GLU A 24 -1.57 42.33 15.15
N ALA A 25 -1.97 43.38 14.41
CA ALA A 25 -2.66 43.23 13.12
C ALA A 25 -1.77 42.54 12.07
N GLN A 26 -0.46 42.84 11.98
CA GLN A 26 0.47 42.13 11.12
C GLN A 26 0.75 40.69 11.58
N ARG A 27 0.75 40.39 12.87
CA ARG A 27 0.83 39.01 13.40
C ARG A 27 -0.43 38.21 13.12
N SER A 28 -1.61 38.84 13.11
CA SER A 28 -2.87 38.15 12.76
C SER A 28 -3.01 37.83 11.29
N VAL A 29 -2.32 38.55 10.37
CA VAL A 29 -2.31 38.31 8.92
C VAL A 29 -1.23 37.31 8.51
N SER A 30 -0.19 37.11 9.33
CA SER A 30 0.94 36.23 9.03
C SER A 30 1.04 34.97 9.89
N ALA A 31 0.01 34.63 10.68
CA ALA A 31 -0.06 33.33 11.30
C ALA A 31 -0.28 32.30 10.19
N PRO A 32 0.67 31.35 9.95
CA PRO A 32 0.37 30.23 9.06
C PRO A 32 -0.89 29.59 9.63
N HIS A 33 -1.90 29.36 8.78
CA HIS A 33 -3.03 28.53 9.15
C HIS A 33 -2.47 27.30 9.87
N ASP A 34 -2.83 27.11 11.12
CA ASP A 34 -2.42 25.97 11.93
C ASP A 34 -3.05 24.72 11.26
N ILE A 35 -2.31 24.14 10.28
CA ILE A 35 -2.71 22.98 9.46
C ILE A 35 -2.55 21.71 10.32
N ARG A 36 -2.79 21.83 11.63
CA ARG A 36 -2.85 20.62 12.46
C ARG A 36 -4.16 19.90 12.16
N PRO A 37 -4.10 18.59 11.85
CA PRO A 37 -5.29 17.78 11.68
C PRO A 37 -6.19 17.94 12.92
N ARG A 38 -7.45 18.31 12.71
CA ARG A 38 -8.41 18.41 13.83
C ARG A 38 -8.88 17.00 14.18
N PRO A 39 -8.98 16.64 15.48
CA PRO A 39 -9.49 15.34 15.89
C PRO A 39 -11.00 15.26 15.57
N THR A 40 -11.32 14.60 14.46
CA THR A 40 -12.69 14.48 13.93
C THR A 40 -13.18 13.04 13.92
N ILE A 41 -12.29 12.04 13.92
CA ILE A 41 -12.60 10.63 13.71
C ILE A 41 -12.84 9.91 15.04
N GLY A 42 -14.02 9.30 15.21
CA GLY A 42 -14.33 8.42 16.33
C GLY A 42 -13.86 6.99 16.12
N LEU A 43 -13.93 6.13 17.17
CA LEU A 43 -13.47 4.74 17.11
C LEU A 43 -14.17 3.92 16.01
N ARG A 44 -15.50 4.03 15.87
CA ARG A 44 -16.25 3.27 14.85
C ARG A 44 -15.88 3.71 13.44
N GLU A 45 -15.75 5.00 13.23
CA GLU A 45 -15.33 5.59 11.96
C GLU A 45 -13.91 5.16 11.59
N ALA A 46 -12.98 5.13 12.58
CA ALA A 46 -11.63 4.66 12.37
C ALA A 46 -11.57 3.17 12.00
N VAL A 47 -12.34 2.31 12.66
CA VAL A 47 -12.46 0.89 12.27
C VAL A 47 -12.97 0.76 10.84
N ALA A 48 -14.01 1.52 10.46
CA ALA A 48 -14.54 1.49 9.10
C ALA A 48 -13.51 1.95 8.07
N VAL A 49 -12.73 3.00 8.37
CA VAL A 49 -11.63 3.47 7.50
C VAL A 49 -10.54 2.41 7.37
N ILE A 50 -10.11 1.79 8.47
CA ILE A 50 -9.09 0.73 8.46
C ILE A 50 -9.56 -0.46 7.61
N VAL A 51 -10.78 -0.92 7.84
CA VAL A 51 -11.38 -2.02 7.07
C VAL A 51 -11.45 -1.65 5.59
N GLY A 52 -11.89 -0.44 5.25
CA GLY A 52 -12.00 0.01 3.86
C GLY A 52 -10.64 0.25 3.16
N VAL A 53 -9.59 0.58 3.90
CA VAL A 53 -8.22 0.73 3.33
C VAL A 53 -7.57 -0.63 3.09
N VAL A 54 -7.81 -1.60 3.97
CA VAL A 54 -7.22 -2.95 3.86
C VAL A 54 -8.01 -3.83 2.88
N ILE A 55 -9.35 -3.75 2.89
CA ILE A 55 -10.15 -4.46 1.89
C ILE A 55 -9.94 -3.78 0.53
N GLY A 56 -9.26 -4.46 -0.35
CA GLY A 56 -8.98 -4.03 -1.71
C GLY A 56 -9.06 -5.21 -2.68
N ALA A 57 -8.67 -4.97 -3.93
CA ALA A 57 -8.70 -5.98 -4.99
C ALA A 57 -7.89 -7.25 -4.70
N GLY A 58 -7.01 -7.24 -3.69
CA GLY A 58 -6.15 -8.38 -3.33
C GLY A 58 -6.92 -9.64 -2.95
N ILE A 59 -8.00 -9.54 -2.17
CA ILE A 59 -8.79 -10.71 -1.72
C ILE A 59 -9.53 -11.41 -2.87
N PHE A 60 -9.71 -10.73 -3.98
CA PHE A 60 -10.34 -11.29 -5.17
C PHE A 60 -9.33 -12.02 -6.10
N LYS A 61 -8.02 -11.87 -5.87
CA LYS A 61 -6.97 -12.48 -6.73
C LYS A 61 -6.00 -13.37 -5.94
N ALA A 62 -5.50 -12.91 -4.80
CA ALA A 62 -4.48 -13.62 -4.02
C ALA A 62 -4.89 -15.03 -3.56
N PRO A 63 -6.15 -15.34 -3.18
CA PRO A 63 -6.51 -16.68 -2.73
C PRO A 63 -6.22 -17.80 -3.75
N SER A 64 -6.35 -17.52 -5.04
CA SER A 64 -6.00 -18.45 -6.13
C SER A 64 -4.51 -18.78 -6.11
N LEU A 65 -3.64 -17.77 -6.01
CA LEU A 65 -2.19 -17.95 -5.95
C LEU A 65 -1.74 -18.62 -4.65
N VAL A 66 -2.38 -18.27 -3.52
CA VAL A 66 -2.12 -18.94 -2.24
C VAL A 66 -2.50 -20.42 -2.32
N ALA A 67 -3.65 -20.74 -2.90
CA ALA A 67 -4.07 -22.13 -3.11
C ALA A 67 -3.06 -22.92 -3.95
N SER A 68 -2.54 -22.33 -5.05
CA SER A 68 -1.58 -23.00 -5.92
C SER A 68 -0.21 -23.28 -5.27
N MET A 69 0.15 -22.55 -4.19
CA MET A 69 1.44 -22.63 -3.51
C MET A 69 1.39 -23.33 -2.15
N SER A 70 0.18 -23.49 -1.55
CA SER A 70 0.03 -23.99 -0.18
C SER A 70 0.09 -25.51 -0.05
N GLY A 71 -0.09 -26.25 -1.13
CA GLY A 71 -0.08 -27.71 -1.11
C GLY A 71 -1.31 -28.37 -0.45
N GLY A 72 -2.29 -27.59 0.02
CA GLY A 72 -3.52 -28.12 0.59
C GLY A 72 -4.31 -27.11 1.42
N ALA A 73 -5.60 -27.42 1.66
CA ALA A 73 -6.53 -26.50 2.34
C ALA A 73 -6.08 -26.12 3.77
N THR A 74 -5.60 -27.08 4.56
CA THR A 74 -5.13 -26.80 5.94
C THR A 74 -3.99 -25.79 5.93
N ALA A 75 -2.98 -25.96 5.07
CA ALA A 75 -1.86 -25.03 4.95
C ALA A 75 -2.35 -23.65 4.46
N MET A 76 -3.24 -23.61 3.48
CA MET A 76 -3.84 -22.36 2.99
C MET A 76 -4.53 -21.58 4.10
N PHE A 77 -5.43 -22.20 4.87
CA PHE A 77 -6.12 -21.51 5.98
C PHE A 77 -5.15 -21.09 7.10
N THR A 78 -4.14 -21.93 7.38
CA THR A 78 -3.10 -21.57 8.36
C THR A 78 -2.36 -20.31 7.92
N LEU A 79 -2.01 -20.18 6.63
CA LEU A 79 -1.36 -18.97 6.10
C LEU A 79 -2.24 -17.72 6.27
N TRP A 80 -3.56 -17.82 6.04
CA TRP A 80 -4.48 -16.69 6.25
C TRP A 80 -4.57 -16.28 7.73
N ILE A 81 -4.64 -17.24 8.67
CA ILE A 81 -4.63 -16.96 10.12
C ILE A 81 -3.30 -16.31 10.53
N MET A 82 -2.18 -16.89 10.07
CA MET A 82 -0.84 -16.34 10.37
C MET A 82 -0.65 -14.95 9.78
N GLY A 83 -1.22 -14.68 8.58
CA GLY A 83 -1.22 -13.36 7.96
C GLY A 83 -1.92 -12.32 8.83
N GLY A 84 -3.09 -12.64 9.36
CA GLY A 84 -3.81 -11.80 10.32
C GLY A 84 -2.99 -11.54 11.60
N LEU A 85 -2.36 -12.57 12.14
CA LEU A 85 -1.51 -12.46 13.35
C LEU A 85 -0.28 -11.57 13.11
N VAL A 86 0.46 -11.80 12.02
CA VAL A 86 1.64 -10.98 11.67
C VAL A 86 1.24 -9.53 11.40
N SER A 87 0.11 -9.31 10.71
CA SER A 87 -0.43 -7.96 10.47
C SER A 87 -0.81 -7.26 11.77
N LEU A 88 -1.40 -7.98 12.73
CA LEU A 88 -1.73 -7.45 14.05
C LEU A 88 -0.46 -7.05 14.82
N ILE A 89 0.57 -7.90 14.83
CA ILE A 89 1.85 -7.60 15.48
C ILE A 89 2.50 -6.37 14.83
N GLY A 90 2.51 -6.31 13.50
CA GLY A 90 3.01 -5.17 12.75
C GLY A 90 2.26 -3.88 13.07
N ALA A 91 0.93 -3.94 13.10
CA ALA A 91 0.09 -2.78 13.44
C ALA A 91 0.33 -2.26 14.86
N LEU A 92 0.58 -3.15 15.84
CA LEU A 92 0.97 -2.73 17.19
C LEU A 92 2.35 -2.03 17.20
N CYS A 93 3.32 -2.51 16.42
CA CYS A 93 4.62 -1.85 16.27
C CYS A 93 4.47 -0.45 15.66
N TYR A 94 3.67 -0.34 14.61
CA TYR A 94 3.38 0.95 13.97
C TYR A 94 2.57 1.90 14.88
N ALA A 95 1.66 1.37 15.69
CA ALA A 95 0.91 2.16 16.65
C ALA A 95 1.84 2.86 17.66
N GLU A 96 2.92 2.21 18.11
CA GLU A 96 3.93 2.86 18.95
C GLU A 96 4.70 3.94 18.19
N LEU A 97 5.17 3.65 16.97
CA LEU A 97 5.88 4.64 16.15
C LEU A 97 5.02 5.87 15.87
N THR A 98 3.79 5.66 15.43
CA THR A 98 2.85 6.72 15.06
C THR A 98 2.45 7.59 16.23
N THR A 99 2.22 6.99 17.40
CA THR A 99 1.81 7.75 18.60
C THR A 99 2.96 8.47 19.28
N SER A 100 4.20 7.95 19.13
CA SER A 100 5.41 8.58 19.68
C SER A 100 5.99 9.65 18.75
N TYR A 101 5.81 9.48 17.45
CA TYR A 101 6.35 10.35 16.39
C TYR A 101 5.25 10.72 15.37
N PRO A 102 4.21 11.45 15.78
CA PRO A 102 3.10 11.81 14.90
C PRO A 102 3.58 12.73 13.76
N HIS A 103 3.57 12.24 12.53
CA HIS A 103 3.99 12.99 11.36
C HIS A 103 3.34 12.43 10.10
N ALA A 104 2.88 13.31 9.21
CA ALA A 104 2.23 12.94 7.96
C ALA A 104 3.14 12.15 6.97
N GLY A 105 4.45 12.19 7.19
CA GLY A 105 5.43 11.45 6.39
C GLY A 105 5.56 9.96 6.73
N GLY A 106 4.91 9.47 7.79
CA GLY A 106 4.90 8.06 8.17
C GLY A 106 6.27 7.38 8.13
N ASP A 107 6.39 6.28 7.37
CA ASP A 107 7.64 5.51 7.25
C ASP A 107 8.85 6.36 6.85
N TYR A 108 8.67 7.32 5.93
CA TYR A 108 9.75 8.25 5.54
C TYR A 108 10.31 9.00 6.75
N HIS A 109 9.43 9.48 7.63
CA HIS A 109 9.82 10.20 8.84
C HIS A 109 10.54 9.29 9.84
N TYR A 110 10.03 8.06 10.07
CA TYR A 110 10.64 7.11 10.99
C TYR A 110 12.03 6.68 10.50
N LEU A 111 12.18 6.37 9.21
CA LEU A 111 13.44 6.01 8.60
C LEU A 111 14.44 7.18 8.60
N HIS A 112 13.97 8.41 8.33
CA HIS A 112 14.81 9.59 8.44
C HIS A 112 15.35 9.79 9.86
N ARG A 113 14.49 9.66 10.86
CA ARG A 113 14.85 9.85 12.27
C ARG A 113 15.76 8.74 12.80
N ALA A 114 15.53 7.50 12.38
CA ALA A 114 16.31 6.35 12.81
C ALA A 114 17.67 6.22 12.11
N TYR A 115 17.73 6.48 10.80
CA TYR A 115 18.90 6.16 9.96
C TYR A 115 19.45 7.37 9.17
N GLY A 116 18.76 8.50 9.21
CA GLY A 116 19.17 9.73 8.53
C GLY A 116 18.65 9.86 7.09
N ARG A 117 19.02 10.99 6.47
CA ARG A 117 18.48 11.46 5.20
C ARG A 117 18.65 10.48 4.03
N SER A 118 19.72 9.67 4.04
CA SER A 118 20.03 8.75 2.93
C SER A 118 19.09 7.57 2.83
N VAL A 119 18.77 6.93 3.97
CA VAL A 119 17.83 5.82 3.99
C VAL A 119 16.41 6.31 3.70
N ALA A 120 16.06 7.50 4.19
CA ALA A 120 14.79 8.13 3.85
C ALA A 120 14.67 8.41 2.33
N PHE A 121 15.73 8.90 1.69
CA PHE A 121 15.75 9.08 0.24
C PHE A 121 15.54 7.75 -0.50
N LEU A 122 16.26 6.71 -0.12
CA LEU A 122 16.12 5.39 -0.74
C LEU A 122 14.70 4.83 -0.57
N PHE A 123 14.08 5.05 0.58
CA PHE A 123 12.68 4.71 0.78
C PHE A 123 11.75 5.50 -0.15
N GLY A 124 11.93 6.82 -0.23
CA GLY A 124 11.17 7.68 -1.12
C GLY A 124 11.30 7.26 -2.59
N TRP A 125 12.54 6.99 -3.04
CA TRP A 125 12.83 6.46 -4.37
C TRP A 125 12.14 5.10 -4.60
N ALA A 126 12.28 4.16 -3.66
CA ALA A 126 11.65 2.84 -3.75
C ALA A 126 10.11 2.93 -3.75
N ARG A 127 9.55 3.83 -2.95
CA ARG A 127 8.11 4.06 -2.93
C ARG A 127 7.62 4.56 -4.28
N PHE A 128 8.31 5.51 -4.88
CA PHE A 128 7.99 6.03 -6.22
C PHE A 128 8.18 4.98 -7.31
N SER A 129 9.38 4.39 -7.42
CA SER A 129 9.80 3.62 -8.59
C SER A 129 9.38 2.15 -8.57
N VAL A 130 9.10 1.58 -7.38
CA VAL A 130 8.78 0.16 -7.21
C VAL A 130 7.43 -0.05 -6.54
N ILE A 131 7.23 0.51 -5.34
CA ILE A 131 6.08 0.15 -4.51
C ILE A 131 4.78 0.73 -5.10
N THR A 132 4.71 2.04 -5.28
CA THR A 132 3.48 2.70 -5.76
C THR A 132 3.19 2.38 -7.23
N THR A 133 4.18 2.48 -8.10
CA THR A 133 4.02 2.18 -9.54
C THR A 133 3.73 0.71 -9.78
N GLY A 134 4.37 -0.19 -9.02
CA GLY A 134 4.08 -1.62 -9.03
C GLY A 134 2.68 -1.94 -8.54
N SER A 135 2.19 -1.26 -7.49
CA SER A 135 0.81 -1.39 -7.02
C SER A 135 -0.22 -0.92 -8.06
N ILE A 136 0.07 0.18 -8.76
CA ILE A 136 -0.80 0.66 -9.86
C ILE A 136 -0.87 -0.39 -10.98
N ALA A 137 0.27 -0.93 -11.40
CA ALA A 137 0.33 -1.95 -12.44
C ALA A 137 -0.37 -3.25 -12.01
N LEU A 138 -0.13 -3.70 -10.76
CA LEU A 138 -0.77 -4.86 -10.15
C LEU A 138 -2.31 -4.74 -10.15
N LEU A 139 -2.82 -3.63 -9.64
CA LEU A 139 -4.26 -3.34 -9.62
C LEU A 139 -4.83 -3.18 -11.03
N GLY A 140 -4.02 -2.66 -11.97
CA GLY A 140 -4.36 -2.60 -13.39
C GLY A 140 -4.62 -4.00 -13.98
N PHE A 141 -3.78 -4.99 -13.65
CA PHE A 141 -4.01 -6.39 -14.05
C PHE A 141 -5.24 -6.98 -13.38
N VAL A 142 -5.50 -6.70 -12.09
CA VAL A 142 -6.76 -7.14 -11.46
C VAL A 142 -7.96 -6.56 -12.18
N PHE A 143 -7.96 -5.26 -12.45
CA PHE A 143 -8.99 -4.62 -13.25
C PHE A 143 -9.17 -5.32 -14.60
N GLY A 144 -8.07 -5.58 -15.30
CA GLY A 144 -8.06 -6.23 -16.60
C GLY A 144 -8.62 -7.64 -16.59
N ASP A 145 -8.20 -8.47 -15.63
CA ASP A 145 -8.66 -9.85 -15.48
C ASP A 145 -10.18 -9.92 -15.28
N TYR A 146 -10.71 -9.09 -14.40
CA TYR A 146 -12.16 -9.04 -14.13
C TYR A 146 -12.95 -8.38 -15.27
N MET A 147 -12.42 -7.35 -15.91
CA MET A 147 -13.05 -6.78 -17.10
C MET A 147 -13.09 -7.76 -18.27
N GLN A 148 -12.07 -8.60 -18.42
CA GLN A 148 -12.04 -9.67 -19.43
C GLN A 148 -13.12 -10.72 -19.19
N GLN A 149 -13.51 -10.99 -17.93
CA GLN A 149 -14.66 -11.85 -17.62
C GLN A 149 -16.00 -11.16 -17.91
N ALA A 150 -16.10 -9.85 -17.63
CA ALA A 150 -17.34 -9.11 -17.85
C ALA A 150 -17.59 -8.82 -19.34
N VAL A 151 -16.54 -8.40 -20.06
CA VAL A 151 -16.56 -8.01 -21.48
C VAL A 151 -15.33 -8.57 -22.17
N PRO A 152 -15.39 -9.82 -22.69
CA PRO A 152 -14.25 -10.45 -23.34
C PRO A 152 -13.80 -9.72 -24.61
N LEU A 153 -12.50 -9.46 -24.73
CA LEU A 153 -11.86 -8.96 -25.97
C LEU A 153 -11.40 -10.15 -26.80
N SER A 154 -12.36 -10.89 -27.39
CA SER A 154 -12.12 -12.12 -28.12
C SER A 154 -11.28 -11.97 -29.39
N MET A 155 -11.10 -10.75 -29.90
CA MET A 155 -10.29 -10.44 -31.08
C MET A 155 -8.78 -10.42 -30.78
N LEU A 156 -8.38 -10.40 -29.52
CA LEU A 156 -6.98 -10.35 -29.10
C LEU A 156 -6.44 -11.74 -28.79
N PRO A 157 -5.11 -11.97 -28.94
CA PRO A 157 -4.47 -13.19 -28.49
C PRO A 157 -4.71 -13.42 -26.98
N ALA A 158 -4.70 -14.68 -26.55
CA ALA A 158 -4.86 -15.05 -25.15
C ALA A 158 -3.87 -14.28 -24.24
N GLY A 159 -4.36 -13.74 -23.12
CA GLY A 159 -3.58 -12.96 -22.16
C GLY A 159 -3.46 -11.47 -22.48
N TRP A 160 -3.71 -11.02 -23.71
CA TRP A 160 -3.59 -9.60 -24.07
C TRP A 160 -4.79 -8.75 -23.65
N GLY A 161 -5.97 -9.34 -23.52
CA GLY A 161 -7.18 -8.63 -23.13
C GLY A 161 -7.04 -7.92 -21.78
N SER A 162 -6.51 -8.63 -20.78
CA SER A 162 -6.22 -8.09 -19.45
C SER A 162 -5.21 -6.94 -19.49
N THR A 163 -4.17 -7.08 -20.30
CA THR A 163 -3.14 -6.04 -20.49
C THR A 163 -3.72 -4.78 -21.13
N VAL A 164 -4.56 -4.92 -22.16
CA VAL A 164 -5.20 -3.78 -22.83
C VAL A 164 -6.10 -3.02 -21.85
N TYR A 165 -6.89 -3.72 -21.04
CA TYR A 165 -7.70 -3.10 -20.00
C TYR A 165 -6.85 -2.41 -18.94
N ALA A 166 -5.72 -3.02 -18.51
CA ALA A 166 -4.80 -2.41 -17.56
C ALA A 166 -4.21 -1.10 -18.09
N VAL A 167 -3.76 -1.08 -19.35
CA VAL A 167 -3.26 0.14 -20.01
C VAL A 167 -4.36 1.19 -20.10
N ALA A 168 -5.55 0.81 -20.55
CA ALA A 168 -6.68 1.74 -20.73
C ALA A 168 -7.07 2.42 -19.40
N VAL A 169 -7.16 1.67 -18.29
CA VAL A 169 -7.54 2.23 -16.99
C VAL A 169 -6.45 3.15 -16.44
N ILE A 170 -5.17 2.78 -16.57
CA ILE A 170 -4.05 3.60 -16.08
C ILE A 170 -3.97 4.92 -16.86
N VAL A 171 -4.07 4.88 -18.19
CA VAL A 171 -4.08 6.09 -19.04
C VAL A 171 -5.31 6.94 -18.75
N GLY A 172 -6.49 6.33 -18.69
CA GLY A 172 -7.75 7.03 -18.43
C GLY A 172 -7.75 7.75 -17.09
N LEU A 173 -7.38 7.07 -16.00
CA LEU A 173 -7.30 7.68 -14.66
C LEU A 173 -6.21 8.74 -14.58
N SER A 174 -5.05 8.52 -15.20
CA SER A 174 -3.99 9.54 -15.24
C SER A 174 -4.47 10.80 -15.96
N ALA A 175 -5.18 10.65 -17.11
CA ALA A 175 -5.74 11.78 -17.85
C ALA A 175 -6.82 12.53 -17.04
N LEU A 176 -7.67 11.83 -16.29
CA LEU A 176 -8.68 12.42 -15.40
C LEU A 176 -8.02 13.21 -14.26
N ASN A 177 -7.02 12.64 -13.61
CA ASN A 177 -6.28 13.30 -12.52
C ASN A 177 -5.50 14.52 -13.03
N LEU A 178 -4.87 14.44 -14.21
CA LEU A 178 -4.18 15.57 -14.85
C LEU A 178 -5.14 16.71 -15.23
N ARG A 179 -6.44 16.43 -15.45
CA ARG A 179 -7.48 17.44 -15.66
C ARG A 179 -8.04 18.02 -14.35
N GLY A 180 -7.56 17.55 -13.20
CA GLY A 180 -8.02 18.02 -11.89
C GLY A 180 -9.39 17.47 -11.47
N ILE A 181 -9.91 16.44 -12.14
CA ILE A 181 -11.19 15.80 -11.79
C ILE A 181 -10.97 14.94 -10.53
N ARG A 182 -11.55 15.38 -9.42
CA ARG A 182 -11.45 14.68 -8.14
C ARG A 182 -12.70 13.85 -7.89
N THR A 183 -12.49 12.57 -7.53
CA THR A 183 -13.57 11.76 -6.97
C THR A 183 -13.84 12.21 -5.55
N GLY A 184 -15.11 12.49 -5.21
CA GLY A 184 -15.49 12.93 -3.87
C GLY A 184 -15.34 11.81 -2.83
N THR A 185 -15.15 12.18 -1.56
CA THR A 185 -15.06 11.23 -0.44
C THR A 185 -16.30 10.33 -0.30
N GLY A 186 -17.47 10.82 -0.68
CA GLY A 186 -18.71 10.03 -0.72
C GLY A 186 -18.67 8.86 -1.69
N THR A 187 -18.04 9.04 -2.86
CA THR A 187 -17.84 7.96 -3.84
C THR A 187 -16.97 6.85 -3.27
N GLN A 188 -15.87 7.19 -2.57
CA GLN A 188 -14.98 6.22 -1.95
C GLN A 188 -15.72 5.39 -0.89
N THR A 189 -16.49 6.03 -0.01
CA THR A 189 -17.27 5.35 1.03
C THR A 189 -18.30 4.40 0.42
N PHE A 190 -19.03 4.86 -0.60
CA PHE A 190 -20.02 4.04 -1.30
C PHE A 190 -19.37 2.77 -1.90
N LEU A 191 -18.23 2.92 -2.53
CA LEU A 191 -17.52 1.80 -3.16
C LEU A 191 -16.96 0.81 -2.13
N THR A 192 -16.42 1.28 -1.00
CA THR A 192 -16.00 0.40 0.10
C THR A 192 -17.18 -0.41 0.66
N VAL A 193 -18.35 0.21 0.82
CA VAL A 193 -19.56 -0.51 1.25
C VAL A 193 -19.98 -1.55 0.21
N ALA A 194 -19.92 -1.21 -1.08
CA ALA A 194 -20.23 -2.13 -2.16
C ALA A 194 -19.26 -3.32 -2.20
N GLU A 195 -17.97 -3.11 -1.96
CA GLU A 195 -16.97 -4.17 -1.83
C GLU A 195 -17.27 -5.14 -0.70
N ILE A 196 -17.57 -4.62 0.50
CA ILE A 196 -17.93 -5.44 1.67
C ILE A 196 -19.18 -6.25 1.36
N LEU A 197 -20.20 -5.63 0.78
CA LEU A 197 -21.44 -6.32 0.37
C LEU A 197 -21.15 -7.39 -0.68
N GLY A 198 -20.27 -7.14 -1.64
CA GLY A 198 -19.83 -8.13 -2.62
C GLY A 198 -19.15 -9.34 -1.99
N LEU A 199 -18.27 -9.12 -1.01
CA LEU A 199 -17.63 -10.22 -0.26
C LEU A 199 -18.65 -11.02 0.55
N LEU A 200 -19.58 -10.35 1.22
CA LEU A 200 -20.67 -11.01 1.97
C LEU A 200 -21.62 -11.76 1.03
N LEU A 201 -21.88 -11.25 -0.16
CA LEU A 201 -22.66 -11.94 -1.17
C LEU A 201 -21.98 -13.24 -1.62
N ILE A 202 -20.67 -13.24 -1.84
CA ILE A 202 -19.90 -14.45 -2.17
C ILE A 202 -20.00 -15.48 -1.04
N VAL A 203 -19.84 -15.04 0.23
CA VAL A 203 -19.96 -15.93 1.39
C VAL A 203 -21.38 -16.49 1.50
N GLY A 204 -22.39 -15.67 1.33
CA GLY A 204 -23.81 -16.09 1.34
C GLY A 204 -24.13 -17.06 0.20
N ALA A 205 -23.65 -16.78 -1.00
CA ALA A 205 -23.79 -17.66 -2.17
C ALA A 205 -23.19 -19.05 -1.90
N ALA A 206 -21.97 -19.10 -1.38
CA ALA A 206 -21.31 -20.35 -1.02
C ALA A 206 -22.01 -21.10 0.13
N ALA A 207 -22.61 -20.38 1.10
CA ALA A 207 -23.36 -21.00 2.18
C ALA A 207 -24.61 -21.70 1.67
N LEU A 208 -25.29 -21.14 0.68
CA LEU A 208 -26.50 -21.69 0.04
C LEU A 208 -26.17 -22.79 -0.99
N PHE A 209 -24.94 -22.86 -1.46
CA PHE A 209 -24.50 -23.86 -2.43
C PHE A 209 -24.40 -25.22 -1.75
N THR A 210 -25.21 -26.18 -2.21
CA THR A 210 -25.37 -27.51 -1.60
C THR A 210 -24.57 -28.61 -2.30
N ASP A 211 -24.17 -28.37 -3.55
CA ASP A 211 -23.41 -29.38 -4.28
C ASP A 211 -22.02 -29.54 -3.67
N PRO A 212 -21.52 -30.78 -3.55
CA PRO A 212 -20.16 -31.00 -3.08
C PRO A 212 -19.15 -30.37 -4.07
N ALA A 213 -18.07 -29.80 -3.53
CA ALA A 213 -16.96 -29.34 -4.37
C ALA A 213 -16.54 -30.46 -5.31
N PRO A 214 -16.20 -30.20 -6.60
CA PRO A 214 -15.72 -31.20 -7.52
C PRO A 214 -14.63 -32.05 -6.85
N ALA A 215 -14.79 -33.37 -6.86
CA ALA A 215 -13.74 -34.25 -6.34
C ALA A 215 -12.46 -34.02 -7.14
N PRO A 216 -11.27 -34.02 -6.48
CA PRO A 216 -10.01 -33.91 -7.18
C PRO A 216 -9.97 -34.94 -8.32
N ALA A 217 -9.62 -34.52 -9.53
CA ALA A 217 -9.43 -35.42 -10.63
C ALA A 217 -8.38 -36.49 -10.21
N ALA A 218 -8.76 -37.78 -10.28
CA ALA A 218 -7.86 -38.85 -9.88
C ALA A 218 -6.60 -38.82 -10.78
N GLY A 219 -5.47 -38.32 -10.22
CA GLY A 219 -4.21 -38.18 -10.95
C GLY A 219 -3.69 -36.73 -11.06
N ALA A 220 -4.44 -35.71 -10.66
CA ALA A 220 -3.91 -34.34 -10.56
C ALA A 220 -2.99 -34.26 -9.34
N THR A 221 -1.74 -34.63 -9.52
CA THR A 221 -0.68 -34.14 -8.62
C THR A 221 -0.67 -32.64 -8.75
N ALA A 222 -1.01 -31.92 -7.66
CA ALA A 222 -0.79 -30.47 -7.57
C ALA A 222 0.59 -30.20 -8.18
N ALA A 223 0.66 -29.35 -9.21
CA ALA A 223 1.92 -29.01 -9.85
C ALA A 223 2.86 -28.53 -8.76
N ALA A 224 3.76 -29.40 -8.32
CA ALA A 224 4.68 -29.10 -7.24
C ALA A 224 5.47 -27.88 -7.71
N ALA A 225 5.35 -26.78 -6.98
CA ALA A 225 6.12 -25.59 -7.24
C ALA A 225 7.59 -26.02 -7.36
N SER A 226 8.20 -25.77 -8.51
CA SER A 226 9.57 -26.16 -8.82
C SER A 226 10.51 -25.29 -7.96
N GLY A 227 10.71 -25.69 -6.68
CA GLY A 227 11.54 -24.98 -5.72
C GLY A 227 11.42 -25.58 -4.32
N PRO A 228 12.25 -25.13 -3.36
CA PRO A 228 12.12 -25.56 -1.97
C PRO A 228 10.71 -25.27 -1.47
N ALA A 229 10.00 -26.24 -0.91
CA ALA A 229 8.64 -26.10 -0.40
C ALA A 229 8.49 -24.92 0.57
N THR A 230 9.54 -24.63 1.35
CA THR A 230 9.61 -23.49 2.24
C THR A 230 9.58 -22.14 1.53
N ALA A 231 10.22 -22.00 0.36
CA ALA A 231 10.21 -20.77 -0.42
C ALA A 231 8.83 -20.55 -1.09
N ALA A 232 8.17 -21.61 -1.54
CA ALA A 232 6.81 -21.54 -2.08
C ALA A 232 5.79 -21.10 -1.00
N LEU A 233 5.85 -21.69 0.19
CA LEU A 233 5.00 -21.28 1.32
C LEU A 233 5.28 -19.84 1.76
N GLY A 234 6.55 -19.43 1.76
CA GLY A 234 6.90 -18.06 2.04
C GLY A 234 6.36 -17.08 0.99
N MET A 235 6.41 -17.44 -0.29
CA MET A 235 5.81 -16.61 -1.34
C MET A 235 4.28 -16.58 -1.23
N ALA A 236 3.64 -17.68 -0.90
CA ALA A 236 2.21 -17.69 -0.56
C ALA A 236 1.90 -16.72 0.58
N MET A 237 2.75 -16.70 1.63
CA MET A 237 2.61 -15.75 2.74
C MET A 237 2.83 -14.29 2.31
N VAL A 238 3.69 -14.03 1.33
CA VAL A 238 3.84 -12.68 0.71
C VAL A 238 2.52 -12.24 0.09
N PHE A 239 1.83 -13.10 -0.67
CA PHE A 239 0.51 -12.79 -1.25
C PHE A 239 -0.55 -12.56 -0.16
N VAL A 240 -0.55 -13.36 0.89
CA VAL A 240 -1.45 -13.19 2.03
C VAL A 240 -1.22 -11.83 2.70
N LEU A 241 0.02 -11.53 3.09
CA LEU A 241 0.34 -10.28 3.79
C LEU A 241 0.17 -9.04 2.89
N LEU A 242 0.35 -9.17 1.58
CA LEU A 242 0.01 -8.10 0.63
C LEU A 242 -1.50 -7.81 0.65
N THR A 243 -2.32 -8.88 0.74
CA THR A 243 -3.79 -8.75 0.80
C THR A 243 -4.25 -8.13 2.12
N TYR A 244 -3.53 -8.40 3.22
CA TYR A 244 -3.73 -7.69 4.49
C TYR A 244 -3.15 -6.27 4.50
N GLY A 245 -2.38 -5.86 3.48
CA GLY A 245 -1.72 -4.57 3.40
C GLY A 245 -2.66 -3.38 3.55
N GLY A 246 -2.12 -2.20 3.90
CA GLY A 246 -2.90 -0.96 4.09
C GLY A 246 -3.07 -0.54 5.56
N TRP A 247 -2.98 -1.45 6.54
CA TRP A 247 -3.06 -1.09 7.96
C TRP A 247 -1.94 -0.13 8.39
N ASN A 248 -0.77 -0.19 7.77
CA ASN A 248 0.32 0.76 8.00
C ASN A 248 -0.07 2.19 7.59
N GLU A 249 -0.82 2.36 6.50
CA GLU A 249 -1.33 3.67 6.08
C GLU A 249 -2.47 4.15 6.98
N ALA A 250 -3.31 3.24 7.48
CA ALA A 250 -4.31 3.56 8.48
C ALA A 250 -3.72 4.13 9.78
N ALA A 251 -2.48 3.75 10.15
CA ALA A 251 -1.80 4.33 11.30
C ALA A 251 -1.58 5.86 11.19
N TYR A 252 -1.54 6.43 9.97
CA TYR A 252 -1.33 7.87 9.76
C TYR A 252 -2.54 8.72 10.11
N ILE A 253 -3.75 8.15 10.21
CA ILE A 253 -4.94 8.85 10.70
C ILE A 253 -4.94 9.09 12.22
N SER A 254 -3.90 8.62 12.93
CA SER A 254 -3.81 8.76 14.40
C SER A 254 -3.90 10.22 14.89
N ALA A 255 -3.43 11.18 14.10
CA ALA A 255 -3.52 12.60 14.40
C ALA A 255 -4.96 13.16 14.36
N GLU A 256 -5.87 12.44 13.70
CA GLU A 256 -7.28 12.83 13.54
C GLU A 256 -8.22 12.11 14.52
N MET A 257 -7.68 11.23 15.39
CA MET A 257 -8.45 10.45 16.35
C MET A 257 -8.91 11.28 17.56
N ARG A 258 -10.23 11.30 17.83
CA ARG A 258 -10.80 11.99 19.01
C ARG A 258 -10.38 11.37 20.34
N GLY A 259 -10.33 10.03 20.40
CA GLY A 259 -9.99 9.28 21.62
C GLY A 259 -8.49 9.06 21.83
N GLY A 260 -7.63 9.64 20.97
CA GLY A 260 -6.18 9.58 21.11
C GLY A 260 -5.59 8.18 20.89
N PRO A 261 -4.38 7.92 21.44
CA PRO A 261 -3.61 6.71 21.16
C PRO A 261 -4.29 5.38 21.52
N ARG A 262 -5.10 5.37 22.60
CA ARG A 262 -5.80 4.14 23.04
C ARG A 262 -6.86 3.72 22.05
N ASP A 263 -7.61 4.65 21.51
CA ASP A 263 -8.65 4.36 20.53
C ASP A 263 -8.05 3.99 19.18
N MET A 264 -6.88 4.52 18.83
CA MET A 264 -6.13 4.10 17.65
C MET A 264 -5.72 2.62 17.72
N VAL A 265 -5.17 2.19 18.86
CA VAL A 265 -4.79 0.78 19.07
C VAL A 265 -6.00 -0.14 18.99
N LYS A 266 -7.14 0.26 19.61
CA LYS A 266 -8.39 -0.51 19.53
C LYS A 266 -8.90 -0.58 18.08
N ALA A 267 -8.86 0.54 17.35
CA ALA A 267 -9.30 0.59 15.97
C ALA A 267 -8.48 -0.35 15.06
N LEU A 268 -7.15 -0.32 15.18
CA LEU A 268 -6.24 -1.21 14.45
C LEU A 268 -6.51 -2.68 14.79
N THR A 269 -6.59 -3.00 16.10
CA THR A 269 -6.83 -4.39 16.54
C THR A 269 -8.17 -4.92 16.07
N MET A 270 -9.25 -4.15 16.28
CA MET A 270 -10.60 -4.54 15.85
C MET A 270 -10.68 -4.63 14.32
N GLY A 271 -10.09 -3.68 13.61
CA GLY A 271 -10.05 -3.70 12.14
C GLY A 271 -9.39 -4.96 11.59
N ILE A 272 -8.19 -5.31 12.08
CA ILE A 272 -7.48 -6.51 11.61
C ILE A 272 -8.23 -7.80 11.97
N VAL A 273 -8.85 -7.88 13.15
CA VAL A 273 -9.67 -9.05 13.53
C VAL A 273 -10.86 -9.20 12.59
N VAL A 274 -11.60 -8.12 12.32
CA VAL A 274 -12.73 -8.13 11.38
C VAL A 274 -12.30 -8.57 9.99
N ILE A 275 -11.18 -8.02 9.49
CA ILE A 275 -10.62 -8.36 8.18
C ILE A 275 -10.21 -9.84 8.14
N THR A 276 -9.54 -10.33 9.20
CA THR A 276 -9.11 -11.75 9.27
C THR A 276 -10.30 -12.69 9.19
N VAL A 277 -11.37 -12.41 9.96
CA VAL A 277 -12.60 -13.22 9.91
C VAL A 277 -13.23 -13.16 8.52
N LEU A 278 -13.33 -11.97 7.92
CA LEU A 278 -13.90 -11.81 6.58
C LEU A 278 -13.08 -12.55 5.52
N TYR A 279 -11.75 -12.45 5.55
CA TYR A 279 -10.87 -13.12 4.60
C TYR A 279 -10.91 -14.65 4.74
N LEU A 280 -11.01 -15.16 5.95
CA LEU A 280 -11.22 -16.59 6.20
C LEU A 280 -12.57 -17.07 5.66
N MET A 281 -13.64 -16.31 5.87
CA MET A 281 -14.97 -16.63 5.34
C MET A 281 -14.98 -16.62 3.80
N VAL A 282 -14.37 -15.64 3.18
CA VAL A 282 -14.29 -15.53 1.71
C VAL A 282 -13.42 -16.64 1.13
N THR A 283 -12.26 -16.92 1.72
CA THR A 283 -11.39 -18.03 1.29
C THR A 283 -12.09 -19.37 1.45
N TRP A 284 -12.88 -19.55 2.54
CA TRP A 284 -13.73 -20.73 2.73
C TRP A 284 -14.80 -20.83 1.65
N ALA A 285 -15.43 -19.72 1.26
CA ALA A 285 -16.43 -19.70 0.21
C ALA A 285 -15.83 -20.15 -1.15
N TYR A 286 -14.66 -19.64 -1.48
CA TYR A 286 -13.94 -20.04 -2.69
C TYR A 286 -13.59 -21.53 -2.67
N TRP A 287 -13.02 -22.01 -1.57
CA TRP A 287 -12.64 -23.41 -1.42
C TRP A 287 -13.86 -24.36 -1.44
N LYS A 288 -14.97 -23.98 -0.80
CA LYS A 288 -16.19 -24.78 -0.76
C LYS A 288 -16.80 -24.98 -2.15
N VAL A 289 -16.77 -23.93 -2.99
CA VAL A 289 -17.44 -23.98 -4.31
C VAL A 289 -16.51 -24.54 -5.39
N LEU A 290 -15.24 -24.16 -5.41
CA LEU A 290 -14.29 -24.53 -6.50
C LEU A 290 -13.36 -25.68 -6.12
N GLY A 291 -13.18 -26.00 -4.83
CA GLY A 291 -12.10 -26.89 -4.37
C GLY A 291 -10.71 -26.28 -4.54
N MET A 292 -9.67 -26.99 -4.13
CA MET A 292 -8.28 -26.50 -4.23
C MET A 292 -7.82 -26.36 -5.68
N GLU A 293 -8.20 -27.29 -6.55
CA GLU A 293 -7.82 -27.29 -7.97
C GLU A 293 -8.48 -26.14 -8.72
N GLY A 294 -9.81 -25.98 -8.57
CA GLY A 294 -10.54 -24.89 -9.20
C GLY A 294 -10.03 -23.53 -8.75
N MET A 295 -9.73 -23.37 -7.44
CA MET A 295 -9.12 -22.12 -6.94
C MET A 295 -7.76 -21.86 -7.58
N SER A 296 -6.86 -22.86 -7.62
CA SER A 296 -5.49 -22.69 -8.09
C SER A 296 -5.40 -22.41 -9.60
N ALA A 297 -6.37 -22.89 -10.37
CA ALA A 297 -6.47 -22.68 -11.82
C ALA A 297 -7.17 -21.36 -12.19
N SER A 298 -7.84 -20.70 -11.25
CA SER A 298 -8.66 -19.53 -11.51
C SER A 298 -7.85 -18.25 -11.64
N GLU A 299 -8.11 -17.45 -12.67
CA GLU A 299 -7.59 -16.09 -12.83
C GLU A 299 -8.49 -15.03 -12.20
N ALA A 300 -9.78 -15.35 -11.98
CA ALA A 300 -10.78 -14.43 -11.38
C ALA A 300 -11.71 -15.21 -10.43
N VAL A 301 -11.14 -15.68 -9.31
CA VAL A 301 -11.76 -16.65 -8.39
C VAL A 301 -13.17 -16.26 -7.91
N ALA A 302 -13.41 -14.99 -7.65
CA ALA A 302 -14.74 -14.49 -7.27
C ALA A 302 -15.76 -14.64 -8.41
N ALA A 303 -15.33 -14.38 -9.66
CA ALA A 303 -16.17 -14.51 -10.84
C ALA A 303 -16.55 -15.96 -11.07
N ASP A 304 -15.58 -16.88 -10.96
CA ASP A 304 -15.80 -18.32 -11.14
C ASP A 304 -16.76 -18.89 -10.09
N VAL A 305 -16.61 -18.51 -8.81
CA VAL A 305 -17.57 -18.89 -7.75
C VAL A 305 -18.98 -18.40 -8.06
N MET A 306 -19.13 -17.14 -8.44
CA MET A 306 -20.45 -16.59 -8.74
C MET A 306 -21.05 -17.14 -10.03
N LYS A 307 -20.22 -17.56 -10.99
CA LYS A 307 -20.64 -18.32 -12.18
C LYS A 307 -21.21 -19.68 -11.83
N VAL A 308 -20.54 -20.40 -10.93
CA VAL A 308 -21.01 -21.74 -10.50
C VAL A 308 -22.36 -21.61 -9.76
N VAL A 309 -22.53 -20.61 -8.90
CA VAL A 309 -23.72 -20.47 -8.05
C VAL A 309 -24.90 -19.79 -8.78
N PHE A 310 -24.64 -18.72 -9.51
CA PHE A 310 -25.68 -17.87 -10.16
C PHE A 310 -25.57 -17.80 -11.68
N GLY A 311 -24.70 -18.62 -12.29
CA GLY A 311 -24.51 -18.62 -13.73
C GLY A 311 -23.81 -17.38 -14.29
N PRO A 312 -23.90 -17.14 -15.62
CA PRO A 312 -23.19 -16.06 -16.29
C PRO A 312 -23.56 -14.63 -15.78
N ALA A 313 -24.78 -14.46 -15.26
CA ALA A 313 -25.20 -13.18 -14.71
C ALA A 313 -24.44 -12.84 -13.42
N GLY A 314 -24.30 -13.83 -12.52
CA GLY A 314 -23.51 -13.69 -11.29
C GLY A 314 -22.03 -13.38 -11.57
N GLU A 315 -21.44 -14.09 -12.53
CA GLU A 315 -20.08 -13.84 -13.02
C GLU A 315 -19.87 -12.39 -13.45
N LYS A 316 -20.75 -11.85 -14.29
CA LYS A 316 -20.66 -10.48 -14.79
C LYS A 316 -20.85 -9.42 -13.70
N ILE A 317 -21.83 -9.61 -12.81
CA ILE A 317 -22.11 -8.65 -11.73
C ILE A 317 -20.90 -8.51 -10.80
N ILE A 318 -20.36 -9.65 -10.33
CA ILE A 318 -19.20 -9.59 -9.42
C ILE A 318 -17.96 -9.07 -10.14
N SER A 319 -17.75 -9.43 -11.42
CA SER A 319 -16.62 -8.95 -12.20
C SER A 319 -16.61 -7.44 -12.36
N VAL A 320 -17.76 -6.83 -12.66
CA VAL A 320 -17.88 -5.38 -12.72
C VAL A 320 -17.65 -4.74 -11.35
N LEU A 321 -18.17 -5.33 -10.28
CA LEU A 321 -17.98 -4.83 -8.93
C LEU A 321 -16.48 -4.81 -8.55
N VAL A 322 -15.76 -5.91 -8.79
CA VAL A 322 -14.32 -6.01 -8.52
C VAL A 322 -13.51 -5.06 -9.42
N ALA A 323 -13.88 -4.93 -10.69
CA ALA A 323 -13.23 -3.98 -11.58
C ALA A 323 -13.39 -2.53 -11.10
N VAL A 324 -14.58 -2.14 -10.65
CA VAL A 324 -14.83 -0.81 -10.06
C VAL A 324 -14.03 -0.61 -8.78
N SER A 325 -13.94 -1.64 -7.91
CA SER A 325 -13.06 -1.64 -6.73
C SER A 325 -11.60 -1.40 -7.09
N ALA A 326 -11.08 -2.16 -8.05
CA ALA A 326 -9.71 -1.97 -8.54
C ALA A 326 -9.47 -0.57 -9.10
N LEU A 327 -10.41 -0.03 -9.86
CA LEU A 327 -10.35 1.33 -10.43
C LEU A 327 -10.21 2.39 -9.33
N THR A 328 -10.96 2.30 -8.25
CA THR A 328 -10.86 3.25 -7.12
C THR A 328 -9.55 3.12 -6.36
N SER A 329 -9.08 1.90 -6.16
CA SER A 329 -7.78 1.62 -5.54
C SER A 329 -6.62 2.16 -6.38
N ILE A 330 -6.66 1.99 -7.72
CA ILE A 330 -5.69 2.58 -8.65
C ILE A 330 -5.68 4.11 -8.50
N ASN A 331 -6.87 4.73 -8.55
CA ASN A 331 -6.98 6.19 -8.47
C ASN A 331 -6.43 6.75 -7.15
N ALA A 332 -6.76 6.13 -6.01
CA ALA A 332 -6.24 6.51 -4.70
C ALA A 332 -4.71 6.37 -4.66
N THR A 333 -4.17 5.25 -5.14
CA THR A 333 -2.73 4.98 -5.20
C THR A 333 -1.99 5.98 -6.09
N MET A 334 -2.58 6.37 -7.25
CA MET A 334 -2.03 7.40 -8.13
C MET A 334 -1.92 8.75 -7.45
N ILE A 335 -2.97 9.18 -6.75
CA ILE A 335 -2.98 10.48 -6.05
C ILE A 335 -1.94 10.51 -4.93
N VAL A 336 -1.89 9.46 -4.11
CA VAL A 336 -0.92 9.36 -2.99
C VAL A 336 0.51 9.27 -3.52
N GLY A 337 0.75 8.47 -4.55
CA GLY A 337 2.09 8.31 -5.15
C GLY A 337 2.63 9.59 -5.78
N ALA A 338 1.78 10.33 -6.51
CA ALA A 338 2.18 11.60 -7.10
C ALA A 338 2.52 12.65 -6.03
N ARG A 339 1.79 12.69 -4.90
CA ARG A 339 2.10 13.58 -3.77
C ARG A 339 3.39 13.18 -3.04
N THR A 340 3.67 11.88 -2.91
CA THR A 340 4.93 11.41 -2.35
C THR A 340 6.11 11.82 -3.23
N SER A 341 5.98 11.69 -4.55
CA SER A 341 6.99 12.12 -5.52
C SER A 341 7.21 13.63 -5.50
N TYR A 342 6.13 14.40 -5.37
CA TYR A 342 6.18 15.86 -5.17
C TYR A 342 6.97 16.22 -3.90
N ALA A 343 6.72 15.55 -2.78
CA ALA A 343 7.45 15.80 -1.53
C ALA A 343 8.96 15.51 -1.67
N ILE A 344 9.33 14.45 -2.40
CA ILE A 344 10.75 14.17 -2.72
C ILE A 344 11.36 15.30 -3.54
N GLY A 345 10.60 15.83 -4.51
CA GLY A 345 11.03 16.98 -5.33
C GLY A 345 11.32 18.22 -4.49
N LEU A 346 10.54 18.49 -3.44
CA LEU A 346 10.78 19.59 -2.50
C LEU A 346 12.05 19.40 -1.66
N ASP A 347 12.34 18.17 -1.25
CA ASP A 347 13.50 17.86 -0.42
C ASP A 347 14.85 17.85 -1.20
N TRP A 348 14.79 17.62 -2.52
CA TRP A 348 15.97 17.41 -3.35
C TRP A 348 15.98 18.33 -4.59
N LYS A 349 16.76 19.40 -4.56
CA LYS A 349 16.84 20.44 -5.60
C LYS A 349 17.00 19.93 -7.04
N LYS A 350 17.65 18.78 -7.25
CA LYS A 350 17.81 18.20 -8.60
C LYS A 350 16.56 17.49 -9.12
N LEU A 351 15.61 17.23 -8.25
CA LEU A 351 14.33 16.64 -8.56
C LEU A 351 13.20 17.67 -8.47
N ASP A 352 13.56 18.97 -8.49
CA ASP A 352 12.62 20.10 -8.35
C ASP A 352 11.48 20.08 -9.36
N ARG A 353 11.70 19.54 -10.57
CA ARG A 353 10.63 19.31 -11.55
C ARG A 353 9.49 18.42 -11.03
N LEU A 354 9.79 17.47 -10.15
CA LEU A 354 8.73 16.67 -9.50
C LEU A 354 7.90 17.51 -8.53
N ALA A 355 8.44 18.63 -8.06
CA ALA A 355 7.77 19.59 -7.19
C ALA A 355 6.94 20.66 -7.95
N GLU A 356 6.76 20.52 -9.27
CA GLU A 356 5.87 21.38 -10.04
C GLU A 356 4.42 21.08 -9.69
N TRP A 357 3.73 22.07 -9.11
CA TRP A 357 2.33 21.99 -8.69
C TRP A 357 1.47 22.88 -9.56
N ASP A 358 0.51 22.30 -10.28
CA ASP A 358 -0.50 23.03 -10.99
C ASP A 358 -1.61 23.49 -10.02
N SER A 359 -1.62 24.77 -9.68
CA SER A 359 -2.56 25.34 -8.71
C SER A 359 -4.02 25.36 -9.22
N GLU A 360 -4.25 25.47 -10.53
CA GLU A 360 -5.59 25.47 -11.12
C GLU A 360 -6.20 24.06 -11.04
N ARG A 361 -5.42 23.04 -11.34
CA ARG A 361 -5.84 21.63 -11.32
C ARG A 361 -5.66 20.97 -9.95
N GLY A 362 -4.87 21.59 -9.07
CA GLY A 362 -4.57 21.09 -7.73
C GLY A 362 -3.83 19.75 -7.72
N THR A 363 -2.93 19.52 -8.70
CA THR A 363 -2.22 18.25 -8.88
C THR A 363 -0.76 18.47 -9.30
N PRO A 364 0.19 17.62 -8.85
CA PRO A 364 1.58 17.64 -9.30
C PRO A 364 1.68 16.96 -10.67
N THR A 365 1.60 17.76 -11.75
CA THR A 365 1.48 17.26 -13.13
C THR A 365 2.66 16.44 -13.59
N VAL A 366 3.90 16.90 -13.33
CA VAL A 366 5.13 16.18 -13.71
C VAL A 366 5.23 14.85 -12.96
N ALA A 367 5.04 14.86 -11.64
CA ALA A 367 5.08 13.65 -10.82
C ALA A 367 4.04 12.61 -11.27
N MET A 368 2.81 13.07 -11.58
CA MET A 368 1.73 12.21 -12.07
C MET A 368 2.07 11.60 -13.44
N THR A 369 2.63 12.39 -14.35
CA THR A 369 3.01 11.93 -15.70
C THR A 369 4.13 10.91 -15.64
N VAL A 370 5.19 11.17 -14.86
CA VAL A 370 6.31 10.23 -14.68
C VAL A 370 5.83 8.92 -14.05
N GLN A 371 4.95 9.00 -13.05
CA GLN A 371 4.33 7.83 -12.43
C GLN A 371 3.49 7.01 -13.42
N CYS A 372 2.71 7.67 -14.28
CA CYS A 372 1.94 7.00 -15.33
C CYS A 372 2.85 6.23 -16.29
N VAL A 373 3.90 6.89 -16.81
CA VAL A 373 4.88 6.25 -17.72
C VAL A 373 5.56 5.06 -17.05
N ALA A 374 5.97 5.20 -15.79
CA ALA A 374 6.61 4.10 -15.04
C ALA A 374 5.63 2.92 -14.81
N ALA A 375 4.38 3.20 -14.48
CA ALA A 375 3.36 2.16 -14.32
C ALA A 375 3.05 1.43 -15.64
N LEU A 376 2.98 2.15 -16.76
CA LEU A 376 2.78 1.55 -18.09
C LEU A 376 3.99 0.70 -18.51
N ALA A 377 5.22 1.12 -18.21
CA ALA A 377 6.41 0.32 -18.44
C ALA A 377 6.38 -0.99 -17.64
N LEU A 378 5.89 -0.94 -16.40
CA LEU A 378 5.72 -2.14 -15.57
C LEU A 378 4.60 -3.05 -16.09
N VAL A 379 3.49 -2.50 -16.60
CA VAL A 379 2.44 -3.30 -17.27
C VAL A 379 3.01 -4.01 -18.50
N ALA A 380 3.78 -3.31 -19.33
CA ALA A 380 4.45 -3.92 -20.48
C ALA A 380 5.42 -5.03 -20.06
N THR A 381 6.20 -4.82 -18.99
CA THR A 381 7.10 -5.84 -18.42
C THR A 381 6.31 -7.05 -17.90
N GLY A 382 5.24 -6.83 -17.16
CA GLY A 382 4.37 -7.89 -16.63
C GLY A 382 3.72 -8.71 -17.74
N ALA A 383 3.29 -8.07 -18.82
CA ALA A 383 2.76 -8.73 -20.00
C ALA A 383 3.83 -9.56 -20.72
N ALA A 384 5.05 -9.02 -20.88
CA ALA A 384 6.16 -9.72 -21.53
C ALA A 384 6.64 -10.96 -20.73
N LEU A 385 6.58 -10.89 -19.40
CA LEU A 385 6.89 -12.01 -18.49
C LEU A 385 5.75 -13.04 -18.38
N GLY A 386 4.58 -12.77 -18.97
CA GLY A 386 3.43 -13.67 -18.99
C GLY A 386 2.75 -13.91 -17.64
N GLY A 387 3.11 -13.13 -16.61
CA GLY A 387 2.65 -13.34 -15.23
C GLY A 387 1.74 -12.25 -14.66
N GLY A 388 1.50 -11.15 -15.38
CA GLY A 388 0.58 -10.07 -14.98
C GLY A 388 0.67 -9.67 -13.50
N PHE A 389 -0.39 -9.95 -12.75
CA PHE A 389 -0.47 -9.68 -11.31
C PHE A 389 0.69 -10.33 -10.52
N LYS A 390 0.97 -11.62 -10.77
CA LYS A 390 2.02 -12.36 -10.05
C LYS A 390 3.39 -11.70 -10.26
N ALA A 391 3.73 -11.34 -11.51
CA ALA A 391 4.99 -10.67 -11.82
C ALA A 391 5.13 -9.32 -11.10
N MET A 392 4.05 -8.56 -10.95
CA MET A 392 4.07 -7.27 -10.22
C MET A 392 4.28 -7.47 -8.73
N VAL A 393 3.70 -8.50 -8.11
CA VAL A 393 3.99 -8.84 -6.71
C VAL A 393 5.44 -9.26 -6.55
N GLU A 394 5.96 -10.12 -7.41
CA GLU A 394 7.35 -10.56 -7.40
C GLU A 394 8.34 -9.39 -7.57
N PHE A 395 7.99 -8.41 -8.40
CA PHE A 395 8.76 -7.18 -8.58
C PHE A 395 8.80 -6.31 -7.32
N THR A 396 7.66 -6.13 -6.64
CA THR A 396 7.53 -5.19 -5.52
C THR A 396 7.94 -5.80 -4.18
N ALA A 397 7.72 -7.09 -3.98
CA ALA A 397 7.83 -7.75 -2.67
C ALA A 397 9.21 -7.60 -2.01
N PRO A 398 10.37 -7.83 -2.68
CA PRO A 398 11.67 -7.69 -2.01
C PRO A 398 11.91 -6.29 -1.47
N VAL A 399 11.57 -5.27 -2.25
CA VAL A 399 11.76 -3.87 -1.87
C VAL A 399 10.81 -3.46 -0.75
N PHE A 400 9.55 -3.90 -0.84
CA PHE A 400 8.55 -3.66 0.19
C PHE A 400 8.97 -4.26 1.54
N TRP A 401 9.35 -5.54 1.57
CA TRP A 401 9.73 -6.22 2.81
C TRP A 401 11.05 -5.70 3.39
N LEU A 402 11.98 -5.25 2.57
CA LEU A 402 13.19 -4.58 3.04
C LEU A 402 12.86 -3.33 3.86
N PHE A 403 11.99 -2.46 3.35
CA PHE A 403 11.65 -1.23 4.06
C PHE A 403 10.72 -1.46 5.26
N PHE A 404 9.83 -2.46 5.20
CA PHE A 404 9.06 -2.89 6.38
C PHE A 404 9.98 -3.42 7.50
N LEU A 405 10.99 -4.20 7.15
CA LEU A 405 12.02 -4.65 8.09
C LEU A 405 12.78 -3.47 8.71
N LEU A 406 13.22 -2.52 7.88
CA LEU A 406 13.91 -1.33 8.38
C LEU A 406 13.02 -0.49 9.29
N THR A 407 11.73 -0.33 8.96
CA THR A 407 10.77 0.37 9.82
C THR A 407 10.56 -0.41 11.14
N GLY A 408 10.46 -1.73 11.10
CA GLY A 408 10.41 -2.55 12.32
C GLY A 408 11.65 -2.37 13.21
N ILE A 409 12.85 -2.39 12.62
CA ILE A 409 14.12 -2.16 13.33
C ILE A 409 14.21 -0.72 13.86
N SER A 410 13.63 0.26 13.17
CA SER A 410 13.65 1.66 13.60
C SER A 410 13.04 1.86 14.99
N LEU A 411 12.06 1.05 15.38
CA LEU A 411 11.47 1.06 16.72
C LEU A 411 12.52 0.79 17.81
N PHE A 412 13.43 -0.18 17.59
CA PHE A 412 14.53 -0.47 18.53
C PHE A 412 15.56 0.66 18.55
N VAL A 413 15.91 1.19 17.36
CA VAL A 413 16.87 2.28 17.22
C VAL A 413 16.37 3.53 17.95
N LEU A 414 15.11 3.92 17.72
CA LEU A 414 14.51 5.09 18.32
C LEU A 414 14.27 4.95 19.82
N ARG A 415 13.96 3.73 20.30
CA ARG A 415 13.91 3.49 21.75
C ARG A 415 15.27 3.67 22.44
N ARG A 416 16.38 3.31 21.77
CA ARG A 416 17.74 3.47 22.29
C ARG A 416 18.25 4.90 22.18
N ARG A 417 18.02 5.57 21.03
CA ARG A 417 18.52 6.93 20.78
C ARG A 417 17.74 8.00 21.51
N GLU A 418 16.46 7.77 21.72
CA GLU A 418 15.54 8.75 22.29
C GLU A 418 14.73 8.16 23.46
N PRO A 419 15.41 7.76 24.56
CA PRO A 419 14.76 7.09 25.69
C PRO A 419 13.71 7.96 26.38
N ASN A 420 13.89 9.28 26.34
CA ASN A 420 13.03 10.26 27.04
C ASN A 420 11.82 10.71 26.21
N THR A 421 11.69 10.28 24.95
CA THR A 421 10.52 10.63 24.12
C THR A 421 9.25 10.04 24.73
N PRO A 422 8.19 10.83 24.92
CA PRO A 422 6.90 10.34 25.41
C PRO A 422 6.35 9.24 24.50
N ARG A 423 5.99 8.09 25.08
CA ARG A 423 5.37 6.97 24.37
C ARG A 423 3.99 6.70 24.93
N PRO A 424 2.95 7.32 24.37
CA PRO A 424 1.56 7.16 24.84
C PRO A 424 1.08 5.72 24.75
N PHE A 425 1.57 4.97 23.75
CA PHE A 425 1.40 3.55 23.61
C PHE A 425 2.77 2.86 23.51
N LYS A 426 2.92 1.73 24.20
CA LYS A 426 4.11 0.87 24.13
C LYS A 426 3.69 -0.52 23.67
N VAL A 427 4.39 -1.07 22.68
CA VAL A 427 4.14 -2.44 22.20
C VAL A 427 4.23 -3.41 23.38
N PRO A 428 3.18 -4.22 23.61
CA PRO A 428 3.20 -5.24 24.65
C PRO A 428 4.29 -6.30 24.35
N LEU A 429 4.70 -7.02 25.38
CA LEU A 429 5.71 -8.09 25.28
C LEU A 429 7.00 -7.64 24.55
N TYR A 430 7.38 -6.37 24.70
CA TYR A 430 8.67 -5.92 24.16
C TYR A 430 9.84 -6.66 24.86
N PRO A 431 10.86 -7.14 24.13
CA PRO A 431 11.13 -6.97 22.69
C PRO A 431 10.53 -8.06 21.77
N VAL A 432 9.79 -9.02 22.31
CA VAL A 432 9.37 -10.25 21.59
C VAL A 432 8.52 -9.95 20.36
N LEU A 433 7.42 -9.16 20.49
CA LEU A 433 6.55 -8.86 19.35
C LEU A 433 7.29 -8.10 18.24
N PRO A 434 8.05 -7.02 18.50
CA PRO A 434 8.84 -6.38 17.46
C PRO A 434 9.88 -7.28 16.81
N LEU A 435 10.50 -8.21 17.56
CA LEU A 435 11.42 -9.19 16.99
C LEU A 435 10.71 -10.19 16.07
N LEU A 436 9.53 -10.66 16.46
CA LEU A 436 8.70 -11.52 15.61
C LEU A 436 8.28 -10.81 14.31
N PHE A 437 7.92 -9.53 14.39
CA PHE A 437 7.62 -8.73 13.21
C PHE A 437 8.84 -8.60 12.29
N CYS A 438 10.00 -8.24 12.84
CA CYS A 438 11.24 -8.14 12.05
C CYS A 438 11.64 -9.50 11.46
N ALA A 439 11.52 -10.60 12.21
CA ALA A 439 11.79 -11.95 11.72
C ALA A 439 10.83 -12.33 10.57
N SER A 440 9.54 -12.00 10.69
CA SER A 440 8.57 -12.20 9.62
C SER A 440 8.94 -11.42 8.37
N CYS A 441 9.28 -10.13 8.49
CA CYS A 441 9.70 -9.29 7.36
C CYS A 441 10.99 -9.82 6.71
N ALA A 442 11.97 -10.26 7.52
CA ALA A 442 13.21 -10.85 7.02
C ALA A 442 12.96 -12.17 6.28
N TYR A 443 12.06 -13.01 6.79
CA TYR A 443 11.66 -14.26 6.13
C TYR A 443 10.93 -13.98 4.82
N MET A 444 10.03 -12.97 4.77
CA MET A 444 9.36 -12.59 3.52
C MET A 444 10.34 -12.02 2.49
N LEU A 445 11.31 -11.22 2.93
CA LEU A 445 12.38 -10.71 2.06
C LEU A 445 13.20 -11.87 1.48
N TRP A 446 13.67 -12.78 2.33
CA TRP A 446 14.41 -13.97 1.88
C TRP A 446 13.58 -14.82 0.93
N SER A 447 12.32 -15.08 1.27
CA SER A 447 11.43 -15.93 0.51
C SER A 447 11.10 -15.34 -0.86
N SER A 448 10.83 -14.02 -0.94
CA SER A 448 10.58 -13.35 -2.21
C SER A 448 11.78 -13.41 -3.14
N LEU A 449 13.01 -13.30 -2.62
CA LEU A 449 14.23 -13.44 -3.43
C LEU A 449 14.50 -14.89 -3.83
N SER A 450 14.34 -15.85 -2.90
CA SER A 450 14.63 -17.28 -3.14
C SER A 450 13.63 -17.94 -4.09
N TYR A 451 12.34 -17.64 -3.92
CA TYR A 451 11.29 -18.17 -4.80
C TYR A 451 11.51 -17.75 -6.24
N VAL A 452 11.83 -16.49 -6.45
CA VAL A 452 12.00 -15.93 -7.78
C VAL A 452 13.30 -16.43 -8.43
N TYR A 453 14.34 -16.71 -7.63
CA TYR A 453 15.55 -17.36 -8.15
C TYR A 453 15.30 -18.76 -8.71
N SER A 454 14.32 -19.48 -8.16
CA SER A 454 13.93 -20.82 -8.61
C SER A 454 12.99 -20.84 -9.83
N GLN A 455 12.34 -19.71 -10.14
CA GLN A 455 11.39 -19.55 -11.24
C GLN A 455 12.04 -18.77 -12.39
N GLN A 456 12.61 -19.47 -13.38
CA GLN A 456 13.12 -18.84 -14.60
C GLN A 456 11.96 -18.54 -15.56
N LEU A 457 11.40 -17.33 -15.50
CA LEU A 457 10.46 -16.81 -16.48
C LEU A 457 11.27 -16.05 -17.55
N GLY A 458 11.53 -16.68 -18.70
CA GLY A 458 12.11 -15.99 -19.86
C GLY A 458 13.52 -15.39 -19.68
N GLY A 459 14.34 -15.87 -18.73
CA GLY A 459 15.70 -15.38 -18.48
C GLY A 459 15.83 -14.08 -17.69
N LEU A 460 14.74 -13.34 -17.48
CA LEU A 460 14.67 -12.16 -16.61
C LEU A 460 13.69 -12.43 -15.47
N ASN A 461 14.11 -12.06 -14.27
CA ASN A 461 13.38 -12.34 -13.06
C ASN A 461 12.85 -11.02 -12.47
N ALA A 462 11.52 -10.91 -12.28
CA ALA A 462 10.85 -9.68 -11.87
C ALA A 462 11.39 -9.10 -10.54
N ALA A 463 11.73 -9.94 -9.56
CA ALA A 463 12.30 -9.45 -8.29
C ALA A 463 13.66 -8.81 -8.47
N TRP A 464 14.51 -9.35 -9.32
CA TRP A 464 15.83 -8.76 -9.60
C TRP A 464 15.72 -7.43 -10.34
N ILE A 465 14.67 -7.23 -11.15
CA ILE A 465 14.36 -5.92 -11.73
C ILE A 465 14.05 -4.92 -10.61
N GLY A 466 13.25 -5.30 -9.62
CA GLY A 466 12.95 -4.45 -8.44
C GLY A 466 14.21 -4.09 -7.65
N VAL A 467 15.09 -5.07 -7.42
CA VAL A 467 16.38 -4.86 -6.75
C VAL A 467 17.30 -3.94 -7.58
N ALA A 468 17.36 -4.12 -8.91
CA ALA A 468 18.14 -3.26 -9.79
C ALA A 468 17.65 -1.81 -9.79
N VAL A 469 16.32 -1.60 -9.79
CA VAL A 469 15.71 -0.27 -9.67
C VAL A 469 16.08 0.39 -8.34
N LEU A 470 16.11 -0.38 -7.24
CA LEU A 470 16.58 0.12 -5.95
C LEU A 470 18.08 0.47 -5.99
N ALA A 471 18.90 -0.34 -6.64
CA ALA A 471 20.34 -0.06 -6.83
C ALA A 471 20.57 1.23 -7.63
N ILE A 472 19.76 1.52 -8.65
CA ILE A 472 19.77 2.82 -9.35
C ILE A 472 19.52 3.96 -8.36
N GLY A 473 18.62 3.79 -7.39
CA GLY A 473 18.38 4.76 -6.31
C GLY A 473 19.64 5.02 -5.46
N VAL A 474 20.44 4.00 -5.19
CA VAL A 474 21.73 4.15 -4.48
C VAL A 474 22.70 4.98 -5.32
N VAL A 475 22.83 4.69 -6.62
CA VAL A 475 23.68 5.45 -7.54
C VAL A 475 23.23 6.92 -7.60
N LEU A 476 21.93 7.16 -7.73
CA LEU A 476 21.36 8.51 -7.70
C LEU A 476 21.69 9.24 -6.41
N LEU A 477 21.55 8.56 -5.26
CA LEU A 477 21.90 9.14 -3.96
C LEU A 477 23.37 9.56 -3.90
N LEU A 478 24.29 8.71 -4.39
CA LEU A 478 25.72 9.03 -4.43
C LEU A 478 26.01 10.23 -5.33
N LEU A 479 25.38 10.31 -6.51
CA LEU A 479 25.51 11.46 -7.43
C LEU A 479 24.92 12.76 -6.85
N LEU A 480 23.83 12.65 -6.08
CA LEU A 480 23.22 13.79 -5.41
C LEU A 480 24.08 14.31 -4.24
N ARG A 481 24.80 13.42 -3.54
CA ARG A 481 25.68 13.77 -2.43
C ARG A 481 26.98 14.43 -2.89
N SER A 482 27.64 13.88 -3.92
CA SER A 482 28.95 14.36 -4.37
C SER A 482 28.95 15.83 -4.83
N GLN A 483 27.78 16.42 -5.05
CA GLN A 483 27.62 17.80 -5.51
C GLN A 483 26.98 18.75 -4.47
N SER A 484 26.61 18.25 -3.29
CA SER A 484 26.20 19.11 -2.17
C SER A 484 27.42 19.53 -1.32
N GLU A 485 28.59 18.96 -1.58
CA GLU A 485 29.89 19.30 -0.95
C GLU A 485 30.73 20.26 -1.81
N GLN A 486 30.26 20.64 -3.00
CA GLN A 486 30.77 21.74 -3.82
C GLN A 486 29.84 22.97 -3.75
#